data_18bacdc4e7a5849bed3296c5068eb7aa
#
_entry.id   18bacdc4e7a5849bed3296c5068eb7aa
#
_cell.length_a   1.000
_cell.length_b   1.000
_cell.length_c   1.000
_cell.angle_alpha   90.00
_cell.angle_beta   90.00
_cell.angle_gamma   90.00
#
_symmetry.space_group_name_H-M   'P 1'
#
loop_
_entity.id
_entity.type
_entity.pdbx_description
1 polymer ?
#
loop_
_entity_poly.entity_id
_entity_poly.type
_entity_poly.pdbx_seq_one_letter_code
_entity_poly.pdbx_strand_id
1 'polypeptide(L)'
;MLIKTPIRTISHRHPGTQPRHARLADAAMQASAIELMGACMSFAANAEIYGENEPADYLYKVVSGTVRTYKVLVDGRRQIEAFHLPGDIFGFETGDEHAFSAEAITDCKITVIKRSAVMALAARDIDVARQMWALTARELQRVQEHSLVLIKSAEERVAGFLLEMAQRLASAGAVELPMSRQDIADYLGLTIETVSRTLTHLESEAAIEVPKRRRILLRNRSALRRLNAMRR
;
A
#
# COMPACT_ATOMS: atom_id res chain seq x y z
N MET A 1 21.07 36.62 -53.22
CA MET A 1 21.74 35.32 -53.32
C MET A 1 21.59 34.67 -51.97
N LEU A 2 20.54 33.86 -51.79
CA LEU A 2 20.19 33.25 -50.49
C LEU A 2 20.70 31.81 -50.50
N ILE A 3 21.62 31.51 -49.59
CA ILE A 3 22.20 30.18 -49.40
C ILE A 3 21.23 29.36 -48.52
N LYS A 4 20.60 28.33 -49.10
CA LYS A 4 19.83 27.32 -48.38
C LYS A 4 20.76 26.27 -47.80
N THR A 5 20.80 26.20 -46.47
CA THR A 5 21.45 25.08 -45.74
C THR A 5 20.48 23.93 -45.59
N PRO A 6 20.82 22.67 -45.89
CA PRO A 6 19.90 21.55 -45.73
C PRO A 6 19.80 21.12 -44.28
N ILE A 7 18.56 20.96 -43.82
CA ILE A 7 18.22 20.37 -42.52
C ILE A 7 18.57 18.89 -42.52
N ARG A 8 19.49 18.49 -41.65
CA ARG A 8 19.91 17.11 -41.45
C ARG A 8 18.84 16.38 -40.62
N THR A 9 18.12 15.46 -41.24
CA THR A 9 17.13 14.60 -40.58
C THR A 9 17.82 13.67 -39.59
N ILE A 10 17.60 13.89 -38.30
CA ILE A 10 18.07 12.97 -37.25
C ILE A 10 17.07 11.82 -37.18
N SER A 11 17.51 10.65 -37.62
CA SER A 11 16.78 9.38 -37.45
C SER A 11 16.80 8.98 -35.98
N HIS A 12 15.69 9.16 -35.29
CA HIS A 12 15.48 8.59 -33.94
C HIS A 12 15.31 7.06 -34.08
N ARG A 13 16.36 6.31 -33.79
CA ARG A 13 16.23 4.90 -33.48
C ARG A 13 15.44 4.78 -32.18
N HIS A 14 14.27 4.18 -32.24
CA HIS A 14 13.54 3.75 -31.05
C HIS A 14 14.39 2.73 -30.27
N PRO A 15 14.62 2.91 -28.96
CA PRO A 15 15.21 1.88 -28.14
C PRO A 15 14.22 0.72 -28.07
N GLY A 16 14.70 -0.47 -28.48
CA GLY A 16 13.91 -1.69 -28.48
C GLY A 16 13.26 -1.94 -27.11
N THR A 17 11.96 -2.18 -27.14
CA THR A 17 11.17 -2.58 -25.98
C THR A 17 11.66 -3.93 -25.48
N GLN A 18 12.42 -3.95 -24.38
CA GLN A 18 12.74 -5.19 -23.68
C GLN A 18 11.44 -5.88 -23.24
N PRO A 19 11.32 -7.20 -23.36
CA PRO A 19 10.11 -7.92 -23.01
C PRO A 19 9.80 -7.75 -21.52
N ARG A 20 8.52 -7.52 -21.20
CA ARG A 20 7.99 -7.28 -19.84
C ARG A 20 8.45 -8.32 -18.80
N HIS A 21 8.73 -9.56 -19.24
CA HIS A 21 9.18 -10.66 -18.39
C HIS A 21 10.61 -10.47 -17.85
N ALA A 22 11.52 -9.84 -18.58
CA ALA A 22 12.87 -9.55 -18.09
C ALA A 22 12.85 -8.52 -16.95
N ARG A 23 12.00 -7.49 -17.05
CA ARG A 23 11.86 -6.45 -16.00
C ARG A 23 11.26 -6.97 -14.69
N LEU A 24 10.39 -7.99 -14.76
CA LEU A 24 9.80 -8.62 -13.55
C LEU A 24 10.80 -9.56 -12.87
N ALA A 25 11.63 -10.26 -13.63
CA ALA A 25 12.69 -11.11 -13.09
C ALA A 25 13.80 -10.27 -12.41
N ASP A 26 14.21 -9.16 -13.03
CA ASP A 26 15.20 -8.24 -12.45
C ASP A 26 14.67 -7.57 -11.15
N ALA A 27 13.40 -7.15 -11.13
CA ALA A 27 12.79 -6.58 -9.93
C ALA A 27 12.64 -7.60 -8.79
N ALA A 28 12.35 -8.86 -9.09
CA ALA A 28 12.27 -9.94 -8.09
C ALA A 28 13.66 -10.32 -7.54
N MET A 29 14.69 -10.32 -8.39
CA MET A 29 16.08 -10.64 -8.00
C MET A 29 16.69 -9.52 -7.14
N GLN A 30 16.32 -8.26 -7.37
CA GLN A 30 16.81 -7.11 -6.61
C GLN A 30 16.11 -6.95 -5.26
N ALA A 31 14.80 -7.32 -5.12
CA ALA A 31 14.14 -7.44 -3.82
C ALA A 31 14.90 -8.40 -2.87
N SER A 32 15.54 -9.41 -3.42
CA SER A 32 16.34 -10.40 -2.72
C SER A 32 17.56 -9.82 -1.96
N ALA A 33 18.25 -8.78 -2.46
CA ALA A 33 19.44 -8.24 -1.82
C ALA A 33 19.13 -7.52 -0.49
N ILE A 34 18.06 -6.74 -0.45
CA ILE A 34 17.59 -6.06 0.79
C ILE A 34 17.03 -7.09 1.77
N GLU A 35 16.33 -8.12 1.27
CA GLU A 35 15.75 -9.19 2.10
C GLU A 35 16.81 -10.05 2.82
N LEU A 36 17.93 -10.32 2.16
CA LEU A 36 19.03 -11.09 2.72
C LEU A 36 19.76 -10.37 3.88
N MET A 37 19.53 -9.07 4.07
CA MET A 37 20.13 -8.25 5.13
C MET A 37 19.30 -8.24 6.41
N GLY A 38 18.08 -8.80 6.40
CA GLY A 38 17.16 -8.77 7.53
C GLY A 38 17.01 -10.10 8.26
N ALA A 39 16.54 -10.04 9.50
CA ALA A 39 16.11 -11.19 10.28
C ALA A 39 14.59 -11.36 10.17
N CYS A 40 14.13 -12.59 9.91
CA CYS A 40 12.70 -12.89 9.92
C CYS A 40 12.22 -13.08 11.36
N MET A 41 11.25 -12.28 11.78
CA MET A 41 10.61 -12.33 13.09
C MET A 41 9.14 -12.68 12.96
N SER A 42 8.59 -13.36 13.97
CA SER A 42 7.17 -13.70 14.05
C SER A 42 6.49 -12.83 15.10
N PHE A 43 5.34 -12.29 14.74
CA PHE A 43 4.48 -11.49 15.62
C PHE A 43 3.10 -12.13 15.67
N ALA A 44 2.59 -12.38 16.86
CA ALA A 44 1.22 -12.87 17.05
C ALA A 44 0.21 -11.78 16.66
N ALA A 45 -1.02 -12.16 16.33
CA ALA A 45 -2.11 -11.22 16.12
C ALA A 45 -2.26 -10.27 17.34
N ASN A 46 -2.42 -8.98 17.07
CA ASN A 46 -2.46 -7.87 18.01
C ASN A 46 -1.15 -7.60 18.77
N ALA A 47 -0.03 -8.18 18.35
CA ALA A 47 1.28 -7.81 18.89
C ALA A 47 1.76 -6.49 18.26
N GLU A 48 2.30 -5.60 19.11
CA GLU A 48 2.98 -4.39 18.66
C GLU A 48 4.32 -4.75 18.01
N ILE A 49 4.65 -4.09 16.91
CA ILE A 49 5.90 -4.23 16.16
C ILE A 49 6.85 -3.11 16.56
N TYR A 50 6.32 -1.90 16.66
CA TYR A 50 6.95 -0.72 17.23
C TYR A 50 5.89 0.31 17.65
N GLY A 51 6.22 1.15 18.63
CA GLY A 51 5.39 2.24 19.12
C GLY A 51 5.71 3.59 18.48
N GLU A 52 4.75 4.51 18.51
CA GLU A 52 4.96 5.92 18.17
C GLU A 52 6.05 6.51 19.10
N ASN A 53 6.95 7.35 18.55
CA ASN A 53 8.12 7.96 19.19
C ASN A 53 9.23 6.97 19.61
N GLU A 54 9.15 5.69 19.24
CA GLU A 54 10.28 4.78 19.37
C GLU A 54 11.33 5.02 18.29
N PRO A 55 12.62 4.64 18.52
CA PRO A 55 13.69 4.81 17.53
C PRO A 55 13.38 4.10 16.20
N ALA A 56 13.45 4.82 15.09
CA ALA A 56 13.19 4.32 13.74
C ALA A 56 14.45 3.71 13.10
N ASP A 57 15.04 2.73 13.77
CA ASP A 57 16.29 2.08 13.36
C ASP A 57 16.09 1.04 12.25
N TYR A 58 14.87 0.61 11.98
CA TYR A 58 14.58 -0.52 11.11
C TYR A 58 13.54 -0.20 10.04
N LEU A 59 13.66 -0.90 8.91
CA LEU A 59 12.61 -1.09 7.92
C LEU A 59 12.02 -2.49 8.09
N TYR A 60 10.75 -2.64 7.74
CA TYR A 60 9.98 -3.85 7.97
C TYR A 60 9.35 -4.31 6.66
N LYS A 61 9.59 -5.57 6.25
CA LYS A 61 8.94 -6.18 5.10
C LYS A 61 7.97 -7.26 5.55
N VAL A 62 6.71 -7.14 5.18
CA VAL A 62 5.70 -8.18 5.45
C VAL A 62 5.97 -9.39 4.55
N VAL A 63 6.27 -10.54 5.13
CA VAL A 63 6.42 -11.83 4.44
C VAL A 63 5.06 -12.54 4.39
N SER A 64 4.34 -12.55 5.51
CA SER A 64 2.99 -13.09 5.61
C SER A 64 2.21 -12.38 6.71
N GLY A 65 0.89 -12.44 6.65
CA GLY A 65 0.00 -11.74 7.57
C GLY A 65 -0.31 -10.32 7.11
N THR A 66 -0.86 -9.51 8.01
CA THR A 66 -1.26 -8.13 7.74
C THR A 66 -0.93 -7.26 8.95
N VAL A 67 -0.35 -6.10 8.68
CA VAL A 67 0.02 -5.09 9.68
C VAL A 67 -0.80 -3.83 9.44
N ARG A 68 -1.10 -3.07 10.49
CA ARG A 68 -1.60 -1.70 10.42
C ARG A 68 -0.60 -0.74 11.04
N THR A 69 -0.45 0.44 10.43
CA THR A 69 0.17 1.61 11.06
C THR A 69 -0.94 2.56 11.47
N TYR A 70 -0.84 3.12 12.68
CA TYR A 70 -1.90 3.96 13.26
C TYR A 70 -1.36 4.97 14.26
N LYS A 71 -2.17 5.99 14.50
CA LYS A 71 -1.94 6.97 15.55
C LYS A 71 -3.18 7.10 16.42
N VAL A 72 -2.99 7.26 17.73
CA VAL A 72 -4.05 7.60 18.65
C VAL A 72 -4.06 9.12 18.81
N LEU A 73 -5.19 9.75 18.44
CA LEU A 73 -5.36 11.18 18.53
C LEU A 73 -5.59 11.61 19.98
N VAL A 74 -5.42 12.90 20.28
CA VAL A 74 -5.57 13.47 21.62
C VAL A 74 -6.97 13.21 22.23
N ASP A 75 -7.99 13.07 21.39
CA ASP A 75 -9.37 12.76 21.81
C ASP A 75 -9.63 11.25 21.97
N GLY A 76 -8.59 10.41 21.89
CA GLY A 76 -8.66 8.97 22.04
C GLY A 76 -9.10 8.20 20.79
N ARG A 77 -9.47 8.88 19.71
CA ARG A 77 -9.77 8.21 18.44
C ARG A 77 -8.50 7.65 17.82
N ARG A 78 -8.59 6.46 17.24
CA ARG A 78 -7.53 5.87 16.45
C ARG A 78 -7.73 6.23 14.98
N GLN A 79 -6.67 6.71 14.34
CA GLN A 79 -6.60 6.88 12.89
C GLN A 79 -5.61 5.85 12.34
N ILE A 80 -6.06 4.98 11.46
CA ILE A 80 -5.17 4.08 10.71
C ILE A 80 -4.66 4.84 9.50
N GLU A 81 -3.34 4.84 9.33
CA GLU A 81 -2.64 5.45 8.20
C GLU A 81 -2.58 4.48 7.03
N ALA A 82 -2.19 3.22 7.28
CA ALA A 82 -2.04 2.22 6.23
C ALA A 82 -2.29 0.78 6.72
N PHE A 83 -2.65 -0.09 5.76
CA PHE A 83 -2.58 -1.53 5.90
C PHE A 83 -1.43 -2.06 5.04
N HIS A 84 -0.52 -2.79 5.66
CA HIS A 84 0.61 -3.43 5.00
C HIS A 84 0.33 -4.93 4.80
N LEU A 85 0.38 -5.36 3.55
CA LEU A 85 0.10 -6.71 3.09
C LEU A 85 1.41 -7.43 2.70
N PRO A 86 1.40 -8.75 2.46
CA PRO A 86 2.59 -9.47 2.03
C PRO A 86 3.26 -8.83 0.81
N GLY A 87 4.56 -8.54 0.92
CA GLY A 87 5.36 -7.84 -0.06
C GLY A 87 5.54 -6.33 0.20
N ASP A 88 4.72 -5.71 1.06
CA ASP A 88 4.90 -4.31 1.42
C ASP A 88 6.11 -4.12 2.35
N ILE A 89 6.75 -2.96 2.20
CA ILE A 89 7.81 -2.49 3.10
C ILE A 89 7.32 -1.22 3.77
N PHE A 90 7.51 -1.09 5.08
CA PHE A 90 7.09 0.06 5.88
C PHE A 90 8.16 0.45 6.91
N GLY A 91 7.91 1.52 7.69
CA GLY A 91 8.90 2.09 8.63
C GLY A 91 9.83 3.10 7.96
N PHE A 92 9.39 3.68 6.81
CA PHE A 92 10.12 4.79 6.18
C PHE A 92 9.87 6.08 6.96
N GLU A 93 10.87 6.51 7.71
CA GLU A 93 10.82 7.76 8.48
C GLU A 93 11.86 8.74 7.96
N THR A 94 11.53 10.04 8.02
CA THR A 94 12.50 11.12 7.73
C THR A 94 13.35 11.45 8.95
N GLY A 95 12.81 11.21 10.16
CA GLY A 95 13.47 11.43 11.45
C GLY A 95 14.07 10.16 12.04
N ASP A 96 14.40 10.27 13.32
CA ASP A 96 15.00 9.18 14.11
C ASP A 96 13.96 8.43 14.96
N GLU A 97 12.70 8.85 14.93
CA GLU A 97 11.58 8.26 15.68
C GLU A 97 10.42 7.93 14.74
N HIS A 98 9.65 6.91 15.11
CA HIS A 98 8.43 6.53 14.38
C HIS A 98 7.31 7.53 14.60
N ALA A 99 6.68 8.02 13.52
CA ALA A 99 5.54 8.93 13.56
C ALA A 99 4.21 8.22 13.89
N PHE A 100 4.15 6.90 13.72
CA PHE A 100 2.99 6.02 13.94
C PHE A 100 3.42 4.78 14.71
N SER A 101 2.47 4.14 15.41
CA SER A 101 2.64 2.77 15.92
C SER A 101 2.34 1.76 14.83
N ALA A 102 2.98 0.59 14.87
CA ALA A 102 2.69 -0.54 14.00
C ALA A 102 2.28 -1.78 14.80
N GLU A 103 1.21 -2.46 14.36
CA GLU A 103 0.65 -3.62 15.04
C GLU A 103 0.20 -4.70 14.04
N ALA A 104 0.45 -5.95 14.38
CA ALA A 104 0.01 -7.11 13.60
C ALA A 104 -1.51 -7.30 13.72
N ILE A 105 -2.25 -7.30 12.61
CA ILE A 105 -3.70 -7.61 12.60
C ILE A 105 -3.93 -9.12 12.68
N THR A 106 -3.07 -9.89 12.04
CA THR A 106 -3.05 -11.36 12.04
C THR A 106 -1.68 -11.84 12.47
N ASP A 107 -1.52 -13.13 12.68
CA ASP A 107 -0.16 -13.68 12.83
C ASP A 107 0.69 -13.30 11.63
N CYS A 108 1.83 -12.68 11.87
CA CYS A 108 2.72 -12.12 10.86
C CYS A 108 4.11 -12.72 10.91
N LYS A 109 4.71 -12.89 9.73
CA LYS A 109 6.16 -13.01 9.57
C LYS A 109 6.67 -11.75 8.90
N ILE A 110 7.66 -11.10 9.50
CA ILE A 110 8.19 -9.81 9.07
C ILE A 110 9.72 -9.92 9.02
N THR A 111 10.30 -9.51 7.89
CA THR A 111 11.75 -9.32 7.81
C THR A 111 12.06 -7.93 8.35
N VAL A 112 12.84 -7.88 9.43
CA VAL A 112 13.31 -6.65 10.09
C VAL A 112 14.71 -6.33 9.57
N ILE A 113 14.90 -5.16 8.97
CA ILE A 113 16.09 -4.79 8.20
C ILE A 113 16.65 -3.49 8.80
N LYS A 114 17.92 -3.49 9.21
CA LYS A 114 18.54 -2.31 9.79
C LYS A 114 18.63 -1.18 8.77
N ARG A 115 18.00 -0.02 9.05
CA ARG A 115 17.93 1.16 8.19
C ARG A 115 19.32 1.65 7.75
N SER A 116 20.28 1.72 8.70
CA SER A 116 21.66 2.13 8.42
C SER A 116 22.38 1.20 7.43
N ALA A 117 22.07 -0.10 7.46
CA ALA A 117 22.66 -1.07 6.53
C ALA A 117 22.12 -0.87 5.10
N VAL A 118 20.81 -0.62 4.96
CA VAL A 118 20.19 -0.29 3.65
C VAL A 118 20.77 1.00 3.08
N MET A 119 20.91 2.04 3.92
CA MET A 119 21.50 3.32 3.51
C MET A 119 22.97 3.17 3.08
N ALA A 120 23.76 2.39 3.81
CA ALA A 120 25.15 2.11 3.46
C ALA A 120 25.26 1.31 2.14
N LEU A 121 24.34 0.40 1.87
CA LEU A 121 24.27 -0.33 0.59
C LEU A 121 23.85 0.60 -0.55
N ALA A 122 22.80 1.40 -0.37
CA ALA A 122 22.31 2.35 -1.38
C ALA A 122 23.37 3.41 -1.76
N ALA A 123 24.27 3.78 -0.83
CA ALA A 123 25.37 4.69 -1.10
C ALA A 123 26.46 4.10 -2.04
N ARG A 124 26.50 2.77 -2.18
CA ARG A 124 27.51 2.05 -3.00
C ARG A 124 26.92 1.37 -4.21
N ASP A 125 25.62 1.11 -4.20
CA ASP A 125 24.90 0.41 -5.26
C ASP A 125 23.73 1.28 -5.76
N ILE A 126 23.90 1.78 -7.01
CA ILE A 126 22.91 2.67 -7.65
C ILE A 126 21.57 1.97 -7.89
N ASP A 127 21.55 0.65 -8.06
CA ASP A 127 20.31 -0.07 -8.31
C ASP A 127 19.51 -0.22 -7.01
N VAL A 128 20.19 -0.40 -5.87
CA VAL A 128 19.55 -0.34 -4.54
C VAL A 128 19.00 1.06 -4.27
N ALA A 129 19.76 2.13 -4.59
CA ALA A 129 19.28 3.50 -4.43
C ALA A 129 18.03 3.77 -5.29
N ARG A 130 18.01 3.30 -6.54
CA ARG A 130 16.83 3.39 -7.43
C ARG A 130 15.63 2.63 -6.90
N GLN A 131 15.85 1.46 -6.29
CA GLN A 131 14.77 0.71 -5.64
C GLN A 131 14.19 1.45 -4.46
N MET A 132 15.04 1.98 -3.57
CA MET A 132 14.58 2.78 -2.43
C MET A 132 13.76 3.98 -2.91
N TRP A 133 14.23 4.69 -3.94
CA TRP A 133 13.46 5.77 -4.57
C TRP A 133 12.10 5.30 -5.08
N ALA A 134 12.04 4.16 -5.78
CA ALA A 134 10.79 3.63 -6.31
C ALA A 134 9.82 3.17 -5.21
N LEU A 135 10.32 2.64 -4.09
CA LEU A 135 9.52 2.28 -2.92
C LEU A 135 8.95 3.53 -2.24
N THR A 136 9.78 4.55 -1.98
CA THR A 136 9.37 5.81 -1.38
C THR A 136 8.36 6.56 -2.26
N ALA A 137 8.57 6.58 -3.58
CA ALA A 137 7.66 7.21 -4.53
C ALA A 137 6.28 6.52 -4.55
N ARG A 138 6.25 5.18 -4.45
CA ARG A 138 4.99 4.42 -4.33
C ARG A 138 4.26 4.71 -3.03
N GLU A 139 5.00 4.83 -1.92
CA GLU A 139 4.40 5.17 -0.63
C GLU A 139 3.84 6.58 -0.64
N LEU A 140 4.58 7.55 -1.17
CA LEU A 140 4.08 8.92 -1.36
C LEU A 140 2.81 8.96 -2.22
N GLN A 141 2.77 8.21 -3.33
CA GLN A 141 1.58 8.10 -4.16
C GLN A 141 0.39 7.54 -3.38
N ARG A 142 0.60 6.49 -2.56
CA ARG A 142 -0.44 5.90 -1.72
C ARG A 142 -1.02 6.90 -0.72
N VAL A 143 -0.15 7.68 -0.06
CA VAL A 143 -0.57 8.74 0.87
C VAL A 143 -1.37 9.82 0.14
N GLN A 144 -0.94 10.24 -1.05
CA GLN A 144 -1.67 11.22 -1.87
C GLN A 144 -3.03 10.71 -2.30
N GLU A 145 -3.13 9.44 -2.75
CA GLU A 145 -4.40 8.80 -3.11
C GLU A 145 -5.33 8.70 -1.90
N HIS A 146 -4.78 8.34 -0.72
CA HIS A 146 -5.56 8.28 0.53
C HIS A 146 -6.07 9.66 0.96
N SER A 147 -5.30 10.71 0.82
CA SER A 147 -5.73 12.09 1.12
C SER A 147 -6.96 12.50 0.30
N LEU A 148 -7.03 12.07 -0.96
CA LEU A 148 -8.20 12.31 -1.82
C LEU A 148 -9.43 11.51 -1.40
N VAL A 149 -9.27 10.41 -0.66
CA VAL A 149 -10.38 9.61 -0.14
C VAL A 149 -11.19 10.44 0.86
N LEU A 150 -10.55 11.29 1.67
CA LEU A 150 -11.21 12.06 2.74
C LEU A 150 -12.24 13.09 2.26
N ILE A 151 -12.18 13.52 0.99
CA ILE A 151 -13.16 14.45 0.40
C ILE A 151 -14.34 13.74 -0.27
N LYS A 152 -14.30 12.41 -0.36
CA LYS A 152 -15.35 11.59 -0.97
C LYS A 152 -16.48 11.27 0.01
N SER A 153 -17.65 10.90 -0.50
CA SER A 153 -18.76 10.37 0.31
C SER A 153 -18.37 9.02 0.97
N ALA A 154 -19.10 8.62 2.00
CA ALA A 154 -18.86 7.35 2.69
C ALA A 154 -18.94 6.15 1.72
N GLU A 155 -19.88 6.18 0.78
CA GLU A 155 -20.10 5.13 -0.20
C GLU A 155 -18.92 5.04 -1.19
N GLU A 156 -18.45 6.18 -1.68
CA GLU A 156 -17.27 6.27 -2.55
C GLU A 156 -16.00 5.79 -1.85
N ARG A 157 -15.82 6.12 -0.55
CA ARG A 157 -14.69 5.66 0.27
C ARG A 157 -14.69 4.15 0.41
N VAL A 158 -15.84 3.56 0.79
CA VAL A 158 -15.96 2.11 0.98
C VAL A 158 -15.80 1.37 -0.35
N ALA A 159 -16.42 1.86 -1.44
CA ALA A 159 -16.26 1.26 -2.76
C ALA A 159 -14.80 1.30 -3.25
N GLY A 160 -14.11 2.43 -3.06
CA GLY A 160 -12.69 2.59 -3.36
C GLY A 160 -11.81 1.63 -2.58
N PHE A 161 -12.02 1.52 -1.28
CA PHE A 161 -11.32 0.59 -0.40
C PHE A 161 -11.48 -0.87 -0.83
N LEU A 162 -12.70 -1.30 -1.16
CA LEU A 162 -12.96 -2.66 -1.62
C LEU A 162 -12.25 -2.97 -2.95
N LEU A 163 -12.21 -2.01 -3.86
CA LEU A 163 -11.50 -2.16 -5.14
C LEU A 163 -9.98 -2.23 -4.93
N GLU A 164 -9.43 -1.40 -4.05
CA GLU A 164 -8.01 -1.41 -3.68
C GLU A 164 -7.62 -2.75 -3.06
N MET A 165 -8.36 -3.22 -2.05
CA MET A 165 -8.08 -4.50 -1.40
C MET A 165 -8.19 -5.67 -2.38
N ALA A 166 -9.18 -5.67 -3.27
CA ALA A 166 -9.32 -6.68 -4.32
C ALA A 166 -8.11 -6.72 -5.27
N GLN A 167 -7.53 -5.57 -5.57
CA GLN A 167 -6.33 -5.47 -6.40
C GLN A 167 -5.10 -5.94 -5.64
N ARG A 168 -4.88 -5.48 -4.41
CA ARG A 168 -3.70 -5.77 -3.59
C ARG A 168 -3.64 -7.23 -3.14
N LEU A 169 -4.79 -7.84 -2.84
CA LEU A 169 -4.90 -9.25 -2.46
C LEU A 169 -4.99 -10.20 -3.68
N ALA A 170 -4.77 -9.67 -4.90
CA ALA A 170 -4.84 -10.41 -6.17
C ALA A 170 -6.11 -11.27 -6.31
N SER A 171 -7.24 -10.78 -5.81
CA SER A 171 -8.49 -11.52 -5.69
C SER A 171 -9.29 -11.47 -6.99
N ALA A 172 -9.61 -12.63 -7.56
CA ALA A 172 -10.39 -12.73 -8.79
C ALA A 172 -11.87 -12.35 -8.62
N GLY A 173 -12.40 -12.30 -7.40
CA GLY A 173 -13.82 -11.99 -7.16
C GLY A 173 -14.21 -11.95 -5.69
N ALA A 174 -13.59 -12.77 -4.84
CA ALA A 174 -13.83 -12.79 -3.40
C ALA A 174 -12.65 -12.14 -2.69
N VAL A 175 -12.91 -11.12 -1.86
CA VAL A 175 -11.90 -10.46 -1.03
C VAL A 175 -12.09 -10.94 0.41
N GLU A 176 -11.06 -11.56 0.97
CA GLU A 176 -11.01 -11.83 2.40
C GLU A 176 -10.25 -10.68 3.09
N LEU A 177 -11.00 -9.89 3.86
CA LEU A 177 -10.45 -8.74 4.56
C LEU A 177 -9.87 -9.19 5.90
N PRO A 178 -8.55 -9.08 6.12
CA PRO A 178 -7.92 -9.45 7.38
C PRO A 178 -8.30 -8.50 8.52
N MET A 179 -8.61 -7.22 8.20
CA MET A 179 -8.97 -6.18 9.15
C MET A 179 -10.45 -6.24 9.56
N SER A 180 -10.76 -5.67 10.71
CA SER A 180 -12.12 -5.53 11.23
C SER A 180 -12.88 -4.39 10.55
N ARG A 181 -14.21 -4.31 10.73
CA ARG A 181 -15.00 -3.15 10.29
C ARG A 181 -14.63 -1.87 11.04
N GLN A 182 -14.18 -1.99 12.28
CA GLN A 182 -13.63 -0.86 13.04
C GLN A 182 -12.33 -0.36 12.40
N ASP A 183 -11.42 -1.25 12.04
CA ASP A 183 -10.18 -0.86 11.35
C ASP A 183 -10.48 -0.17 9.99
N ILE A 184 -11.47 -0.66 9.24
CA ILE A 184 -11.90 -0.01 8.00
C ILE A 184 -12.47 1.39 8.29
N ALA A 185 -13.25 1.54 9.36
CA ALA A 185 -13.80 2.82 9.75
C ALA A 185 -12.68 3.81 10.16
N ASP A 186 -11.74 3.37 10.99
CA ASP A 186 -10.58 4.15 11.43
C ASP A 186 -9.66 4.56 10.25
N TYR A 187 -9.54 3.70 9.23
CA TYR A 187 -8.78 4.00 8.01
C TYR A 187 -9.49 5.01 7.11
N LEU A 188 -10.81 4.87 6.95
CA LEU A 188 -11.60 5.72 6.04
C LEU A 188 -12.10 7.02 6.68
N GLY A 189 -11.82 7.27 7.97
CA GLY A 189 -12.35 8.41 8.71
C GLY A 189 -13.88 8.37 8.81
N LEU A 190 -14.44 7.19 9.06
CA LEU A 190 -15.87 6.92 9.20
C LEU A 190 -16.16 6.30 10.57
N THR A 191 -17.46 6.15 10.90
CA THR A 191 -17.86 5.31 12.04
C THR A 191 -18.12 3.86 11.58
N ILE A 192 -18.02 2.90 12.50
CA ILE A 192 -18.30 1.49 12.22
C ILE A 192 -19.74 1.28 11.74
N GLU A 193 -20.69 2.09 12.24
CA GLU A 193 -22.10 2.07 11.83
C GLU A 193 -22.24 2.54 10.39
N THR A 194 -21.49 3.58 10.01
CA THR A 194 -21.48 4.10 8.63
C THR A 194 -20.92 3.07 7.68
N VAL A 195 -19.78 2.46 7.99
CA VAL A 195 -19.20 1.36 7.19
C VAL A 195 -20.19 0.21 7.06
N SER A 196 -20.83 -0.20 8.16
CA SER A 196 -21.79 -1.31 8.15
C SER A 196 -23.02 -1.00 7.31
N ARG A 197 -23.61 0.19 7.43
CA ARG A 197 -24.76 0.64 6.61
C ARG A 197 -24.39 0.73 5.14
N THR A 198 -23.20 1.25 4.82
CA THR A 198 -22.73 1.37 3.45
C THR A 198 -22.54 -0.01 2.80
N LEU A 199 -21.96 -0.98 3.52
CA LEU A 199 -21.83 -2.35 3.01
C LEU A 199 -23.19 -2.99 2.75
N THR A 200 -24.17 -2.82 3.65
CA THR A 200 -25.55 -3.30 3.46
C THR A 200 -26.22 -2.63 2.25
N HIS A 201 -26.00 -1.32 2.05
CA HIS A 201 -26.52 -0.61 0.88
C HIS A 201 -25.90 -1.13 -0.43
N LEU A 202 -24.57 -1.28 -0.49
CA LEU A 202 -23.90 -1.84 -1.66
C LEU A 202 -24.35 -3.29 -1.97
N GLU A 203 -24.71 -4.06 -0.94
CA GLU A 203 -25.27 -5.41 -1.09
C GLU A 203 -26.70 -5.35 -1.65
N SER A 204 -27.58 -4.45 -1.17
CA SER A 204 -28.92 -4.25 -1.70
C SER A 204 -28.93 -3.80 -3.17
N GLU A 205 -27.92 -3.04 -3.59
CA GLU A 205 -27.70 -2.64 -4.99
C GLU A 205 -27.02 -3.75 -5.84
N ALA A 206 -26.85 -4.96 -5.29
CA ALA A 206 -26.17 -6.09 -5.94
C ALA A 206 -24.74 -5.75 -6.45
N ALA A 207 -24.10 -4.72 -5.90
CA ALA A 207 -22.72 -4.37 -6.23
C ALA A 207 -21.74 -5.34 -5.56
N ILE A 208 -22.07 -5.79 -4.34
CA ILE A 208 -21.31 -6.76 -3.56
C ILE A 208 -22.24 -7.83 -2.97
N GLU A 209 -21.65 -8.88 -2.41
CA GLU A 209 -22.32 -9.86 -1.53
C GLU A 209 -21.41 -10.12 -0.34
N VAL A 210 -21.98 -10.24 0.86
CA VAL A 210 -21.25 -10.42 2.13
C VAL A 210 -21.61 -11.77 2.76
N PRO A 211 -21.13 -12.92 2.21
CA PRO A 211 -21.49 -14.24 2.70
C PRO A 211 -20.96 -14.51 4.12
N LYS A 212 -19.87 -13.84 4.52
CA LYS A 212 -19.28 -13.91 5.87
C LYS A 212 -18.75 -12.52 6.25
N ARG A 213 -18.63 -12.27 7.58
CA ARG A 213 -18.23 -10.95 8.14
C ARG A 213 -16.96 -10.35 7.51
N ARG A 214 -16.00 -11.17 7.08
CA ARG A 214 -14.72 -10.74 6.50
C ARG A 214 -14.57 -11.09 5.03
N ARG A 215 -15.54 -11.79 4.43
CA ARG A 215 -15.51 -12.18 3.03
C ARG A 215 -16.52 -11.39 2.22
N ILE A 216 -16.04 -10.68 1.22
CA ILE A 216 -16.85 -9.82 0.35
C ILE A 216 -16.65 -10.28 -1.09
N LEU A 217 -17.75 -10.56 -1.79
CA LEU A 217 -17.75 -10.86 -3.21
C LEU A 217 -18.07 -9.59 -3.98
N LEU A 218 -17.18 -9.18 -4.90
CA LEU A 218 -17.42 -8.02 -5.76
C LEU A 218 -18.22 -8.46 -7.00
N ARG A 219 -19.55 -8.35 -6.93
CA ARG A 219 -20.48 -8.79 -7.98
C ARG A 219 -20.47 -7.86 -9.18
N ASN A 220 -20.40 -6.55 -8.95
CA ASN A 220 -20.40 -5.54 -10.02
C ASN A 220 -19.23 -4.54 -9.84
N ARG A 221 -18.03 -4.95 -10.27
CA ARG A 221 -16.85 -4.08 -10.21
C ARG A 221 -17.01 -2.77 -11.01
N SER A 222 -17.79 -2.79 -12.08
CA SER A 222 -18.03 -1.58 -12.89
C SER A 222 -18.88 -0.56 -12.14
N ALA A 223 -19.88 -1.00 -11.37
CA ALA A 223 -20.66 -0.12 -10.49
C ALA A 223 -19.76 0.49 -9.40
N LEU A 224 -18.96 -0.32 -8.70
CA LEU A 224 -18.01 0.16 -7.69
C LEU A 224 -16.99 1.16 -8.27
N ARG A 225 -16.50 0.93 -9.49
CA ARG A 225 -15.60 1.88 -10.16
C ARG A 225 -16.28 3.21 -10.48
N ARG A 226 -17.55 3.18 -10.93
CA ARG A 226 -18.32 4.41 -11.17
C ARG A 226 -18.54 5.22 -9.89
N LEU A 227 -18.82 4.54 -8.77
CA LEU A 227 -18.93 5.19 -7.46
C LEU A 227 -17.58 5.82 -7.03
N ASN A 228 -16.48 5.10 -7.21
CA ASN A 228 -15.16 5.60 -6.84
C ASN A 228 -14.61 6.68 -7.78
N ALA A 229 -15.09 6.76 -9.03
CA ALA A 229 -14.73 7.84 -9.94
C ALA A 229 -15.34 9.15 -9.43
N MET A 230 -14.47 10.13 -9.09
CA MET A 230 -14.93 11.48 -8.72
C MET A 230 -15.97 11.94 -9.77
N ARG A 231 -17.16 12.30 -9.32
CA ARG A 231 -18.06 13.11 -10.16
C ARG A 231 -17.32 14.41 -10.43
N ARG A 232 -16.92 14.58 -11.70
CA ARG A 232 -16.40 15.85 -12.22
C ARG A 232 -17.48 16.91 -12.19
#